data_d589abdf41aba07b772d4abde8a4765e
#
_entry.id   d589abdf41aba07b772d4abde8a4765e
#
_cell.length_a   1.000
_cell.length_b   1.000
_cell.length_c   1.000
_cell.angle_alpha   90.00
_cell.angle_beta   90.00
_cell.angle_gamma   90.00
#
_symmetry.space_group_name_H-M   'P 1'
#
loop_
_entity.id
_entity.type
_entity.pdbx_description
1 polymer ?
#
loop_
_entity_poly.entity_id
_entity_poly.type
_entity_poly.pdbx_seq_one_letter_code
_entity_poly.pdbx_strand_id
1 'polypeptide(L)'
;GLDLRTRAETLGQSLPALLAEAEHLAATLMLGEHGRRRAGQGDEFWQYRPAHAGDAARSIDWRRSAKSDQHFVREREWQAAQSVTLWVNAARSMTFTGSDDRAPKLDRARVLALALAVLLLRGGERVGLSGMAPKPGRAQLLDLVAPVVGRREVISA
;
A
#
# COMPACT_ATOMS: atom_id res chain seq x y z
N GLY A 1 -24.83 -10.35 -24.62
CA GLY A 1 -23.43 -10.82 -24.63
C GLY A 1 -22.46 -9.79 -25.20
N LEU A 2 -22.87 -9.02 -26.22
CA LEU A 2 -22.04 -8.00 -26.89
C LEU A 2 -21.74 -6.79 -25.96
N ASP A 3 -22.70 -6.37 -25.15
CA ASP A 3 -22.54 -5.23 -24.23
C ASP A 3 -21.49 -5.48 -23.12
N LEU A 4 -21.42 -6.66 -22.55
CA LEU A 4 -20.43 -7.01 -21.52
C LEU A 4 -19.00 -7.09 -22.07
N ARG A 5 -18.86 -7.60 -23.30
CA ARG A 5 -17.54 -7.68 -23.94
C ARG A 5 -17.01 -6.30 -24.30
N THR A 6 -17.83 -5.46 -24.92
CA THR A 6 -17.48 -4.09 -25.27
C THR A 6 -17.13 -3.27 -24.02
N ARG A 7 -17.88 -3.44 -22.94
CA ARG A 7 -17.58 -2.82 -21.64
C ARG A 7 -16.26 -3.29 -21.05
N ALA A 8 -15.99 -4.59 -21.12
CA ALA A 8 -14.72 -5.14 -20.63
C ALA A 8 -13.52 -4.63 -21.45
N GLU A 9 -13.66 -4.54 -22.76
CA GLU A 9 -12.64 -4.00 -23.64
C GLU A 9 -12.39 -2.51 -23.39
N THR A 10 -13.44 -1.70 -23.22
CA THR A 10 -13.33 -0.27 -22.87
C THR A 10 -12.68 -0.08 -21.50
N LEU A 11 -13.06 -0.88 -20.51
CA LEU A 11 -12.43 -0.86 -19.19
C LEU A 11 -10.94 -1.23 -19.28
N GLY A 12 -10.60 -2.28 -20.03
CA GLY A 12 -9.23 -2.72 -20.22
C GLY A 12 -8.34 -1.63 -20.86
N GLN A 13 -8.89 -0.83 -21.76
CA GLN A 13 -8.17 0.30 -22.39
C GLN A 13 -7.96 1.48 -21.44
N SER A 14 -8.86 1.70 -20.48
CA SER A 14 -8.76 2.81 -19.51
C SER A 14 -7.87 2.49 -18.30
N LEU A 15 -7.64 1.22 -18.00
CA LEU A 15 -6.87 0.78 -16.83
C LEU A 15 -5.41 1.31 -16.83
N PRO A 16 -4.64 1.23 -17.93
CA PRO A 16 -3.29 1.75 -17.95
C PRO A 16 -3.22 3.27 -17.71
N ALA A 17 -4.18 4.03 -18.25
CA ALA A 17 -4.23 5.48 -18.07
C ALA A 17 -4.54 5.86 -16.61
N LEU A 18 -5.50 5.20 -15.97
CA LEU A 18 -5.83 5.40 -14.56
C LEU A 18 -4.66 5.04 -13.64
N LEU A 19 -3.98 3.94 -13.93
CA LEU A 19 -2.82 3.53 -13.17
C LEU A 19 -1.67 4.54 -13.32
N ALA A 20 -1.41 5.01 -14.53
CA ALA A 20 -0.38 6.02 -14.78
C ALA A 20 -0.69 7.34 -14.05
N GLU A 21 -1.95 7.80 -14.05
CA GLU A 21 -2.38 8.97 -13.30
C GLU A 21 -2.21 8.76 -11.78
N ALA A 22 -2.57 7.59 -11.27
CA ALA A 22 -2.40 7.23 -9.87
C ALA A 22 -0.93 7.15 -9.46
N GLU A 23 -0.07 6.57 -10.28
CA GLU A 23 1.38 6.51 -10.04
C GLU A 23 2.01 7.91 -10.08
N HIS A 24 1.58 8.76 -10.99
CA HIS A 24 2.04 10.15 -11.06
C HIS A 24 1.62 10.92 -9.81
N LEU A 25 0.38 10.82 -9.38
CA LEU A 25 -0.11 11.44 -8.16
C LEU A 25 0.64 10.93 -6.93
N ALA A 26 0.86 9.62 -6.83
CA ALA A 26 1.63 9.03 -5.75
C ALA A 26 3.08 9.54 -5.70
N ALA A 27 3.71 9.75 -6.85
CA ALA A 27 5.07 10.28 -6.93
C ALA A 27 5.19 11.73 -6.43
N THR A 28 4.10 12.50 -6.44
CA THR A 28 4.08 13.89 -5.93
C THR A 28 3.92 13.96 -4.41
N LEU A 29 3.57 12.86 -3.76
CA LEU A 29 3.37 12.79 -2.32
C LEU A 29 4.64 12.22 -1.66
N MET A 30 5.12 12.88 -0.61
CA MET A 30 6.15 12.34 0.24
C MET A 30 5.50 11.47 1.32
N LEU A 31 5.84 10.19 1.33
CA LEU A 31 5.51 9.33 2.46
C LEU A 31 6.44 9.67 3.62
N GLY A 32 5.83 10.10 4.74
CA GLY A 32 6.51 10.07 6.01
C GLY A 32 6.75 8.62 6.45
N GLU A 33 7.74 8.38 7.30
CA GLU A 33 7.95 7.07 7.91
C GLU A 33 6.72 6.68 8.74
N HIS A 34 5.96 5.72 8.23
CA HIS A 34 4.77 5.18 8.89
C HIS A 34 5.14 3.80 9.45
N GLY A 35 5.16 3.70 10.74
CA GLY A 35 5.37 2.43 11.40
C GLY A 35 5.72 2.58 12.87
N ARG A 36 5.26 1.68 13.70
CA ARG A 36 5.76 1.56 15.08
C ARG A 36 7.14 0.93 15.02
N ARG A 37 8.16 1.70 15.35
CA ARG A 37 9.53 1.21 15.50
C ARG A 37 9.58 0.27 16.70
N ARG A 38 9.87 -1.00 16.45
CA ARG A 38 10.10 -2.02 17.47
C ARG A 38 11.37 -2.78 17.14
N ALA A 39 12.11 -3.17 18.16
CA ALA A 39 13.20 -4.12 18.01
C ALA A 39 12.65 -5.47 17.53
N GLY A 40 13.26 -6.07 16.50
CA GLY A 40 12.83 -7.35 15.96
C GLY A 40 13.73 -7.90 14.86
N GLN A 41 13.21 -8.84 14.07
CA GLN A 41 13.92 -9.45 12.94
C GLN A 41 13.75 -8.63 11.65
N GLY A 42 14.07 -7.32 11.68
CA GLY A 42 14.10 -6.49 10.48
C GLY A 42 15.47 -6.52 9.80
N ASP A 43 15.56 -5.88 8.63
CA ASP A 43 16.82 -5.76 7.88
C ASP A 43 17.57 -4.47 8.19
N GLU A 44 16.87 -3.45 8.68
CA GLU A 44 17.47 -2.16 8.99
C GLU A 44 18.02 -2.09 10.41
N PHE A 45 19.13 -1.35 10.56
CA PHE A 45 19.74 -1.10 11.84
C PHE A 45 18.88 -0.11 12.64
N TRP A 46 18.53 -0.49 13.87
CA TRP A 46 17.76 0.38 14.77
C TRP A 46 18.64 0.95 15.90
N GLN A 47 19.22 0.04 16.72
CA GLN A 47 20.07 0.48 17.83
C GLN A 47 21.03 -0.61 18.30
N TYR A 48 22.00 -0.20 19.15
CA TYR A 48 22.79 -1.14 19.94
C TYR A 48 22.25 -1.19 21.36
N ARG A 49 22.19 -2.37 21.94
CA ARG A 49 21.96 -2.57 23.37
C ARG A 49 23.02 -3.49 23.97
N PRO A 50 23.26 -3.42 25.31
CA PRO A 50 24.07 -4.43 25.99
C PRO A 50 23.51 -5.84 25.77
N ALA A 51 24.41 -6.81 25.62
CA ALA A 51 24.01 -8.21 25.51
C ALA A 51 23.56 -8.74 26.87
N HIS A 52 22.55 -9.60 26.85
CA HIS A 52 22.02 -10.30 28.01
C HIS A 52 22.26 -11.81 27.92
N ALA A 53 22.22 -12.50 29.07
CA ALA A 53 22.25 -13.96 29.08
C ALA A 53 21.03 -14.50 28.34
N GLY A 54 21.26 -15.19 27.22
CA GLY A 54 20.21 -15.71 26.32
C GLY A 54 20.26 -15.12 24.92
N ASP A 55 21.02 -14.05 24.68
CA ASP A 55 21.25 -13.58 23.34
C ASP A 55 22.12 -14.57 22.55
N ALA A 56 21.73 -14.83 21.31
CA ALA A 56 22.52 -15.71 20.46
C ALA A 56 23.86 -15.05 20.10
N ALA A 57 24.96 -15.79 20.17
CA ALA A 57 26.30 -15.28 19.86
C ALA A 57 26.41 -14.63 18.48
N ARG A 58 25.61 -15.09 17.52
CA ARG A 58 25.50 -14.51 16.15
C ARG A 58 24.90 -13.10 16.10
N SER A 59 24.16 -12.68 17.13
CA SER A 59 23.56 -11.34 17.22
C SER A 59 24.51 -10.31 17.85
N ILE A 60 25.62 -10.75 18.42
CA ILE A 60 26.62 -9.88 19.05
C ILE A 60 27.43 -9.19 17.95
N ASP A 61 27.51 -7.87 18.02
CA ASP A 61 28.42 -7.08 17.19
C ASP A 61 29.83 -7.09 17.84
N TRP A 62 30.63 -8.09 17.45
CA TRP A 62 31.98 -8.28 17.99
C TRP A 62 32.91 -7.11 17.72
N ARG A 63 32.72 -6.38 16.62
CA ARG A 63 33.54 -5.22 16.27
C ARG A 63 33.31 -4.04 17.23
N ARG A 64 32.06 -3.81 17.62
CA ARG A 64 31.71 -2.81 18.61
C ARG A 64 32.10 -3.25 20.01
N SER A 65 31.84 -4.50 20.35
CA SER A 65 32.12 -5.10 21.64
C SER A 65 33.63 -5.12 21.95
N ALA A 66 34.48 -5.26 20.94
CA ALA A 66 35.94 -5.23 21.12
C ALA A 66 36.50 -3.87 21.61
N LYS A 67 35.68 -2.82 21.58
CA LYS A 67 36.07 -1.47 22.04
C LYS A 67 35.62 -1.14 23.46
N SER A 68 35.00 -2.07 24.16
CA SER A 68 34.49 -1.91 25.51
C SER A 68 34.46 -3.25 26.24
N ASP A 69 34.34 -3.21 27.57
CA ASP A 69 34.23 -4.39 28.43
C ASP A 69 32.84 -5.04 28.38
N GLN A 70 31.93 -4.51 27.57
CA GLN A 70 30.56 -5.01 27.40
C GLN A 70 30.33 -5.50 25.99
N HIS A 71 29.61 -6.61 25.89
CA HIS A 71 29.12 -7.10 24.59
C HIS A 71 27.87 -6.34 24.18
N PHE A 72 27.80 -5.96 22.91
CA PHE A 72 26.67 -5.26 22.33
C PHE A 72 25.99 -6.12 21.27
N VAL A 73 24.68 -6.16 21.36
CA VAL A 73 23.79 -6.77 20.35
C VAL A 73 23.31 -5.67 19.43
N ARG A 74 23.35 -5.97 18.12
CA ARG A 74 22.76 -5.12 17.09
C ARG A 74 21.29 -5.46 16.98
N GLU A 75 20.43 -4.59 17.47
CA GLU A 75 18.99 -4.67 17.24
C GLU A 75 18.64 -4.12 15.89
N ARG A 76 17.79 -4.85 15.19
CA ARG A 76 17.23 -4.41 13.90
C ARG A 76 15.81 -3.93 14.11
N GLU A 77 15.39 -3.00 13.26
CA GLU A 77 14.03 -2.51 13.28
C GLU A 77 13.08 -3.58 12.72
N TRP A 78 12.07 -3.93 13.48
CA TRP A 78 11.00 -4.80 12.99
C TRP A 78 9.92 -3.95 12.34
N GLN A 79 9.88 -3.98 11.03
CA GLN A 79 8.78 -3.38 10.26
C GLN A 79 7.66 -4.41 10.13
N ALA A 80 6.63 -4.28 10.95
CA ALA A 80 5.40 -5.05 10.77
C ALA A 80 4.57 -4.37 9.68
N ALA A 81 4.50 -4.99 8.50
CA ALA A 81 3.61 -4.54 7.44
C ALA A 81 2.17 -4.49 7.96
N GLN A 82 1.54 -3.34 7.84
CA GLN A 82 0.13 -3.17 8.20
C GLN A 82 -0.78 -3.62 7.06
N SER A 83 -1.99 -4.03 7.42
CA SER A 83 -3.01 -4.40 6.43
C SER A 83 -4.03 -3.27 6.31
N VAL A 84 -4.13 -2.70 5.14
CA VAL A 84 -5.03 -1.58 4.83
C VAL A 84 -6.08 -2.04 3.85
N THR A 85 -7.35 -1.84 4.18
CA THR A 85 -8.47 -2.08 3.28
C THR A 85 -9.03 -0.74 2.81
N LEU A 86 -9.01 -0.52 1.51
CA LEU A 86 -9.57 0.67 0.88
C LEU A 86 -11.02 0.39 0.46
N TRP A 87 -11.86 1.40 0.63
CA TRP A 87 -13.23 1.37 0.16
C TRP A 87 -13.54 2.63 -0.63
N VAL A 88 -14.06 2.46 -1.85
CA VAL A 88 -14.48 3.56 -2.72
C VAL A 88 -16.01 3.53 -2.80
N ASN A 89 -16.64 4.61 -2.36
CA ASN A 89 -18.08 4.76 -2.47
C ASN A 89 -18.48 4.89 -3.95
N ALA A 90 -19.32 3.96 -4.44
CA ALA A 90 -19.82 3.96 -5.81
C ALA A 90 -21.30 4.37 -5.90
N ALA A 91 -21.86 5.01 -4.86
CA ALA A 91 -23.25 5.48 -4.86
C ALA A 91 -23.52 6.47 -5.99
N ARG A 92 -24.78 6.58 -6.41
CA ARG A 92 -25.21 7.48 -7.51
C ARG A 92 -24.80 8.94 -7.29
N SER A 93 -24.74 9.41 -6.04
CA SER A 93 -24.26 10.75 -5.69
C SER A 93 -22.80 10.99 -6.09
N MET A 94 -22.01 9.94 -6.28
CA MET A 94 -20.61 10.03 -6.70
C MET A 94 -20.45 10.23 -8.22
N THR A 95 -21.52 10.09 -9.00
CA THR A 95 -21.52 10.40 -10.45
C THR A 95 -21.68 11.90 -10.74
N PHE A 96 -21.94 12.69 -9.72
CA PHE A 96 -22.09 14.14 -9.86
C PHE A 96 -20.75 14.82 -10.17
N THR A 97 -20.77 15.71 -11.17
CA THR A 97 -19.58 16.42 -11.65
C THR A 97 -19.48 17.86 -11.11
N GLY A 98 -20.58 18.51 -10.82
CA GLY A 98 -20.64 19.93 -10.43
C GLY A 98 -20.50 20.92 -11.59
N SER A 99 -19.84 20.55 -12.68
CA SER A 99 -19.71 21.28 -13.94
C SER A 99 -19.28 20.30 -15.04
N ASP A 100 -19.56 20.66 -16.29
CA ASP A 100 -19.33 19.78 -17.46
C ASP A 100 -17.84 19.58 -17.78
N ASP A 101 -16.98 20.46 -17.29
CA ASP A 101 -15.52 20.43 -17.48
C ASP A 101 -14.78 19.57 -16.42
N ARG A 102 -15.51 19.01 -15.45
CA ARG A 102 -14.91 18.21 -14.36
C ARG A 102 -15.26 16.74 -14.45
N ALA A 103 -14.28 15.90 -14.18
CA ALA A 103 -14.53 14.49 -14.04
C ALA A 103 -15.48 14.18 -12.86
N PRO A 104 -16.33 13.15 -12.95
CA PRO A 104 -17.17 12.70 -11.86
C PRO A 104 -16.37 12.44 -10.56
N LYS A 105 -16.98 12.72 -9.42
CA LYS A 105 -16.36 12.47 -8.11
C LYS A 105 -15.86 11.02 -7.96
N LEU A 106 -16.60 10.07 -8.53
CA LEU A 106 -16.24 8.67 -8.51
C LEU A 106 -14.90 8.41 -9.21
N ASP A 107 -14.68 9.02 -10.36
CA ASP A 107 -13.43 8.81 -11.10
C ASP A 107 -12.24 9.40 -10.35
N ARG A 108 -12.44 10.56 -9.74
CA ARG A 108 -11.42 11.15 -8.87
C ARG A 108 -11.13 10.30 -7.63
N ALA A 109 -12.18 9.75 -7.00
CA ALA A 109 -12.04 8.86 -5.85
C ALA A 109 -11.28 7.57 -6.22
N ARG A 110 -11.50 7.03 -7.42
CA ARG A 110 -10.78 5.86 -7.93
C ARG A 110 -9.29 6.13 -8.10
N VAL A 111 -8.94 7.26 -8.74
CA VAL A 111 -7.55 7.67 -8.91
C VAL A 111 -6.87 7.85 -7.56
N LEU A 112 -7.52 8.52 -6.62
CA LEU A 112 -6.99 8.72 -5.26
C LEU A 112 -6.80 7.41 -4.51
N ALA A 113 -7.75 6.47 -4.59
CA ALA A 113 -7.63 5.16 -3.96
C ALA A 113 -6.46 4.35 -4.53
N LEU A 114 -6.28 4.37 -5.86
CA LEU A 114 -5.14 3.70 -6.51
C LEU A 114 -3.82 4.38 -6.16
N ALA A 115 -3.77 5.72 -6.12
CA ALA A 115 -2.57 6.46 -5.70
C ALA A 115 -2.17 6.11 -4.27
N LEU A 116 -3.14 6.05 -3.36
CA LEU A 116 -2.89 5.64 -1.99
C LEU A 116 -2.41 4.18 -1.90
N ALA A 117 -3.01 3.27 -2.70
CA ALA A 117 -2.55 1.88 -2.80
C ALA A 117 -1.09 1.79 -3.27
N VAL A 118 -0.71 2.58 -4.29
CA VAL A 118 0.69 2.67 -4.77
C VAL A 118 1.62 3.08 -3.64
N LEU A 119 1.28 4.14 -2.91
CA LEU A 119 2.09 4.64 -1.81
C LEU A 119 2.26 3.61 -0.69
N LEU A 120 1.16 3.00 -0.25
CA LEU A 120 1.17 2.00 0.81
C LEU A 120 1.98 0.75 0.41
N LEU A 121 1.79 0.24 -0.82
CA LEU A 121 2.53 -0.91 -1.33
C LEU A 121 4.03 -0.62 -1.49
N ARG A 122 4.41 0.61 -1.89
CA ARG A 122 5.81 1.06 -1.91
C ARG A 122 6.39 1.16 -0.50
N GLY A 123 5.58 1.53 0.48
CA GLY A 123 5.95 1.55 1.90
C GLY A 123 6.03 0.15 2.55
N GLY A 124 5.79 -0.93 1.78
CA GLY A 124 5.84 -2.30 2.29
C GLY A 124 4.56 -2.78 2.97
N GLU A 125 3.49 -2.00 2.90
CA GLU A 125 2.21 -2.34 3.51
C GLU A 125 1.42 -3.35 2.66
N ARG A 126 0.44 -4.00 3.26
CA ARG A 126 -0.52 -4.87 2.58
C ARG A 126 -1.78 -4.09 2.25
N VAL A 127 -2.22 -4.13 1.01
CA VAL A 127 -3.39 -3.36 0.57
C VAL A 127 -4.42 -4.28 -0.07
N GLY A 128 -5.69 -4.06 0.27
CA GLY A 128 -6.83 -4.70 -0.33
C GLY A 128 -7.99 -3.71 -0.55
N LEU A 129 -9.01 -4.15 -1.25
CA LEU A 129 -10.29 -3.46 -1.32
C LEU A 129 -11.31 -4.15 -0.41
N SER A 130 -12.40 -3.49 -0.09
CA SER A 130 -13.52 -4.10 0.63
C SER A 130 -13.96 -5.41 -0.05
N GLY A 131 -13.95 -6.51 0.69
CA GLY A 131 -14.21 -7.86 0.17
C GLY A 131 -13.03 -8.53 -0.53
N MET A 132 -11.82 -7.94 -0.46
CA MET A 132 -10.60 -8.48 -1.03
C MET A 132 -9.50 -8.51 0.02
N ALA A 133 -8.84 -9.63 0.19
CA ALA A 133 -7.78 -9.77 1.19
C ALA A 133 -6.59 -8.84 0.89
N PRO A 134 -6.08 -8.09 1.88
CA PRO A 134 -4.89 -7.28 1.72
C PRO A 134 -3.64 -8.14 1.45
N LYS A 135 -2.93 -7.84 0.38
CA LYS A 135 -1.67 -8.51 0.01
C LYS A 135 -0.57 -7.47 -0.21
N PRO A 136 0.70 -7.85 -0.02
CA PRO A 136 1.84 -6.99 -0.30
C PRO A 136 2.26 -7.05 -1.77
N GLY A 137 3.10 -6.10 -2.17
CA GLY A 137 3.84 -6.14 -3.42
C GLY A 137 3.11 -5.56 -4.63
N ARG A 138 3.90 -5.25 -5.66
CA ARG A 138 3.41 -4.55 -6.86
C ARG A 138 2.36 -5.34 -7.66
N ALA A 139 2.40 -6.66 -7.62
CA ALA A 139 1.41 -7.49 -8.31
C ALA A 139 -0.01 -7.22 -7.80
N GLN A 140 -0.16 -6.94 -6.49
CA GLN A 140 -1.44 -6.60 -5.89
C GLN A 140 -2.05 -5.33 -6.50
N LEU A 141 -1.24 -4.38 -6.97
CA LEU A 141 -1.74 -3.16 -7.60
C LEU A 141 -2.56 -3.48 -8.86
N LEU A 142 -2.10 -4.42 -9.68
CA LEU A 142 -2.83 -4.85 -10.87
C LEU A 142 -4.16 -5.51 -10.50
N ASP A 143 -4.18 -6.30 -9.43
CA ASP A 143 -5.39 -6.92 -8.91
C ASP A 143 -6.40 -5.90 -8.36
N LEU A 144 -5.93 -4.75 -7.87
CA LEU A 144 -6.77 -3.67 -7.34
C LEU A 144 -7.39 -2.81 -8.44
N VAL A 145 -6.72 -2.63 -9.57
CA VAL A 145 -7.18 -1.72 -10.63
C VAL A 145 -8.53 -2.14 -11.20
N ALA A 146 -8.68 -3.40 -11.59
CA ALA A 146 -9.92 -3.91 -12.19
C ALA A 146 -11.15 -3.77 -11.27
N PRO A 147 -11.12 -4.17 -9.99
CA PRO A 147 -12.24 -3.97 -9.07
C PRO A 147 -12.54 -2.50 -8.77
N VAL A 148 -11.53 -1.63 -8.68
CA VAL A 148 -11.74 -0.19 -8.45
C VAL A 148 -12.52 0.43 -9.60
N VAL A 149 -12.24 0.02 -10.84
CA VAL A 149 -12.92 0.54 -12.03
C VAL A 149 -14.27 -0.12 -12.25
N GLY A 150 -14.40 -1.42 -11.97
CA GLY A 150 -15.57 -2.25 -12.32
C GLY A 150 -16.74 -2.22 -11.33
N ARG A 151 -16.56 -1.78 -10.09
CA ARG A 151 -17.65 -1.71 -9.11
C ARG A 151 -18.61 -0.56 -9.38
N ARG A 152 -19.58 -0.78 -10.25
CA ARG A 152 -20.92 -0.22 -10.05
C ARG A 152 -21.64 -1.17 -9.11
N GLU A 153 -21.85 -0.77 -7.86
CA GLU A 153 -22.77 -1.52 -7.00
C GLU A 153 -24.14 -1.54 -7.68
N VAL A 154 -24.58 -2.75 -7.97
CA VAL A 154 -26.00 -3.04 -8.15
C VAL A 154 -26.60 -2.95 -6.73
N ILE A 155 -27.08 -1.77 -6.36
CA ILE A 155 -27.93 -1.64 -5.19
C ILE A 155 -29.23 -2.31 -5.61
N SER A 156 -29.45 -3.54 -5.12
CA SER A 156 -30.77 -4.13 -5.10
C SER A 156 -31.66 -3.25 -4.26
N ALA A 157 -32.74 -2.78 -4.89
CA ALA A 157 -33.83 -2.08 -4.24
C ALA A 157 -34.54 -3.00 -3.24
#